data_0254fe4868b4fcebfaef172440d7be56
#
_entry.id   0254fe4868b4fcebfaef172440d7be56
#
_cell.length_a   1.000
_cell.length_b   1.000
_cell.length_c   1.000
_cell.angle_alpha   90.00
_cell.angle_beta   90.00
_cell.angle_gamma   90.00
#
_symmetry.space_group_name_H-M   'P 1'
#
loop_
_entity.id
_entity.type
_entity.pdbx_description
1 polymer ?
#
loop_
_entity_poly.entity_id
_entity_poly.type
_entity_poly.pdbx_seq_one_letter_code
_entity_poly.pdbx_strand_id
1 'polypeptide(L)'
;KYIRKTPLIQSMFLSRNITGGNIFLKLENMQYTGSFKFRGALNKILHLTEEQKSKGIITASAGNHAQGLALTGKLLGIKATVVMPEEAPISKQNATKGYGAEVILKGETFNDSRLYMQELAQKTGKTIVHPYDDSLVMAGQGTIGLEILEDIWNVDTVIVPVGGGGLISGIATALKSFNPSIHIIGVQSENVHGMTHSIKQGEITPQFTNHTIADGTEVAIPGDKTFEVANQLVDEFVLVSEEEISTAMHQLMQRAKIITEGAGALPTAALISEKIDPRWIKNKSVVALVSGGCLLYTSDAADDSLRV
;
A
#
# COMPACT_ATOMS: atom_id res chain seq x y z
N LYS A 1 -8.54 18.85 0.94
CA LYS A 1 -9.76 18.99 1.74
C LYS A 1 -10.21 17.67 2.38
N TYR A 2 -10.08 16.52 1.66
CA TYR A 2 -10.57 15.21 2.11
C TYR A 2 -9.47 14.30 2.68
N ILE A 3 -8.22 14.60 2.45
CA ILE A 3 -7.06 13.80 2.88
C ILE A 3 -6.45 14.42 4.13
N ARG A 4 -6.01 13.56 5.04
CA ARG A 4 -5.17 13.95 6.17
C ARG A 4 -3.72 14.03 5.69
N LYS A 5 -3.02 15.15 5.93
CA LYS A 5 -1.56 15.16 5.88
C LYS A 5 -1.06 14.27 7.03
N THR A 6 -0.43 13.16 6.69
CA THR A 6 0.01 12.20 7.69
C THR A 6 1.33 12.64 8.34
N PRO A 7 1.57 12.29 9.60
CA PRO A 7 2.81 12.68 10.28
C PRO A 7 4.05 12.12 9.59
N LEU A 8 5.11 12.93 9.57
CA LEU A 8 6.48 12.52 9.32
C LEU A 8 7.25 12.70 10.62
N ILE A 9 7.68 11.61 11.24
CA ILE A 9 8.34 11.64 12.56
C ILE A 9 9.75 11.10 12.49
N GLN A 10 10.70 11.74 13.18
CA GLN A 10 12.05 11.21 13.31
C GLN A 10 12.06 10.01 14.25
N SER A 11 12.62 8.89 13.80
CA SER A 11 12.78 7.69 14.59
C SER A 11 14.17 7.69 15.26
N MET A 12 14.23 8.12 16.52
CA MET A 12 15.49 8.12 17.30
C MET A 12 16.07 6.71 17.43
N PHE A 13 15.21 5.69 17.50
CA PHE A 13 15.62 4.28 17.57
C PHE A 13 16.38 3.86 16.29
N LEU A 14 15.80 4.10 15.11
CA LEU A 14 16.43 3.74 13.83
C LEU A 14 17.67 4.60 13.56
N SER A 15 17.59 5.90 13.82
CA SER A 15 18.71 6.83 13.60
C SER A 15 19.96 6.47 14.40
N ARG A 16 19.81 6.09 15.68
CA ARG A 16 20.94 5.75 16.56
C ARG A 16 21.57 4.40 16.21
N ASN A 17 20.75 3.41 15.87
CA ASN A 17 21.22 2.03 15.73
C ASN A 17 21.78 1.71 14.34
N ILE A 18 21.35 2.44 13.30
CA ILE A 18 21.63 2.01 11.93
C ILE A 18 22.64 2.90 11.22
N THR A 19 22.63 4.22 11.42
CA THR A 19 23.29 5.04 10.40
C THR A 19 24.08 6.23 10.86
N GLY A 20 23.91 6.72 12.07
CA GLY A 20 24.34 8.09 12.41
C GLY A 20 23.64 9.17 11.57
N GLY A 21 22.69 8.79 10.69
CA GLY A 21 21.86 9.67 9.86
C GLY A 21 20.52 9.97 10.50
N ASN A 22 19.66 10.66 9.76
CA ASN A 22 18.31 10.98 10.19
C ASN A 22 17.30 10.07 9.50
N ILE A 23 16.71 9.13 10.24
CA ILE A 23 15.66 8.27 9.73
C ILE A 23 14.31 8.78 10.21
N PHE A 24 13.40 9.01 9.26
CA PHE A 24 12.04 9.44 9.47
C PHE A 24 11.05 8.36 9.04
N LEU A 25 9.91 8.30 9.73
CA LEU A 25 8.79 7.42 9.40
C LEU A 25 7.63 8.27 8.87
N LYS A 26 7.19 8.01 7.64
CA LYS A 26 5.95 8.59 7.08
C LYS A 26 4.79 7.67 7.40
N LEU A 27 3.84 8.14 8.19
CA LEU A 27 2.84 7.32 8.87
C LEU A 27 1.50 7.25 8.11
N GLU A 28 1.44 6.52 7.00
CA GLU A 28 0.19 6.28 6.27
C GLU A 28 -0.78 5.33 7.00
N ASN A 29 -0.33 4.60 8.00
CA ASN A 29 -1.21 3.90 8.94
C ASN A 29 -2.11 4.85 9.75
N MET A 30 -1.80 6.15 9.79
CA MET A 30 -2.63 7.20 10.40
C MET A 30 -3.54 7.93 9.39
N GLN A 31 -3.59 7.52 8.13
CA GLN A 31 -4.54 8.04 7.16
C GLN A 31 -5.96 7.55 7.51
N TYR A 32 -6.99 8.21 6.98
CA TYR A 32 -8.35 7.66 7.04
C TYR A 32 -8.37 6.22 6.50
N THR A 33 -9.12 5.34 7.09
CA THR A 33 -9.10 3.88 6.84
C THR A 33 -7.82 3.15 7.22
N GLY A 34 -6.89 3.81 7.91
CA GLY A 34 -5.67 3.18 8.41
C GLY A 34 -4.63 2.82 7.34
N SER A 35 -4.72 3.35 6.11
CA SER A 35 -3.74 3.11 5.05
C SER A 35 -3.76 4.16 3.95
N PHE A 36 -2.67 4.21 3.17
CA PHE A 36 -2.52 5.11 2.01
C PHE A 36 -3.57 4.93 0.90
N LYS A 37 -4.23 3.77 0.83
CA LYS A 37 -5.13 3.40 -0.28
C LYS A 37 -6.25 4.40 -0.53
N PHE A 38 -6.70 5.07 0.51
CA PHE A 38 -7.71 6.12 0.41
C PHE A 38 -7.31 7.27 -0.53
N ARG A 39 -6.03 7.65 -0.58
CA ARG A 39 -5.51 8.73 -1.44
C ARG A 39 -5.76 8.45 -2.92
N GLY A 40 -5.34 7.27 -3.39
CA GLY A 40 -5.50 6.88 -4.79
C GLY A 40 -6.95 6.63 -5.18
N ALA A 41 -7.74 5.98 -4.32
CA ALA A 41 -9.16 5.78 -4.55
C ALA A 41 -9.90 7.13 -4.68
N LEU A 42 -9.65 8.05 -3.77
CA LEU A 42 -10.25 9.39 -3.81
C LEU A 42 -9.85 10.16 -5.06
N ASN A 43 -8.56 10.18 -5.41
CA ASN A 43 -8.09 10.90 -6.58
C ASN A 43 -8.74 10.37 -7.86
N LYS A 44 -8.79 9.04 -8.03
CA LYS A 44 -9.47 8.41 -9.18
C LYS A 44 -10.94 8.81 -9.26
N ILE A 45 -11.67 8.71 -8.17
CA ILE A 45 -13.11 8.92 -8.15
C ILE A 45 -13.47 10.39 -8.34
N LEU A 46 -12.67 11.33 -7.85
CA LEU A 46 -12.86 12.77 -8.10
C LEU A 46 -12.78 13.13 -9.59
N HIS A 47 -11.99 12.41 -10.38
CA HIS A 47 -11.82 12.62 -11.81
C HIS A 47 -12.86 11.90 -12.69
N LEU A 48 -13.81 11.17 -12.10
CA LEU A 48 -14.89 10.57 -12.86
C LEU A 48 -15.88 11.62 -13.33
N THR A 49 -16.46 11.38 -14.52
CA THR A 49 -17.57 12.20 -15.04
C THR A 49 -18.82 12.00 -14.16
N GLU A 50 -19.76 12.93 -14.22
CA GLU A 50 -21.04 12.80 -13.48
C GLU A 50 -21.83 11.57 -13.93
N GLU A 51 -21.77 11.20 -15.20
CA GLU A 51 -22.36 9.96 -15.72
C GLU A 51 -21.73 8.73 -15.07
N GLN A 52 -20.38 8.66 -14.97
CA GLN A 52 -19.69 7.57 -14.31
C GLN A 52 -20.02 7.50 -12.82
N LYS A 53 -20.04 8.65 -12.13
CA LYS A 53 -20.42 8.74 -10.71
C LYS A 53 -21.85 8.25 -10.48
N SER A 54 -22.79 8.60 -11.36
CA SER A 54 -24.20 8.18 -11.22
C SER A 54 -24.42 6.67 -11.33
N LYS A 55 -23.58 5.98 -12.13
CA LYS A 55 -23.59 4.52 -12.26
C LYS A 55 -22.92 3.82 -11.06
N GLY A 56 -22.09 4.53 -10.32
CA GLY A 56 -21.37 4.00 -9.16
C GLY A 56 -19.99 3.43 -9.49
N ILE A 57 -19.30 2.99 -8.45
CA ILE A 57 -17.92 2.47 -8.49
C ILE A 57 -17.86 1.05 -7.98
N ILE A 58 -16.87 0.28 -8.47
CA ILE A 58 -16.71 -1.12 -8.10
C ILE A 58 -15.23 -1.52 -8.03
N THR A 59 -14.90 -2.42 -7.11
CA THR A 59 -13.59 -3.07 -7.04
C THR A 59 -13.69 -4.50 -6.53
N ALA A 60 -12.65 -5.30 -6.76
CA ALA A 60 -12.42 -6.57 -6.07
C ALA A 60 -11.28 -6.37 -5.06
N SER A 61 -11.57 -6.50 -3.78
CA SER A 61 -10.57 -6.40 -2.70
C SER A 61 -11.20 -6.77 -1.37
N ALA A 62 -10.48 -7.48 -0.51
CA ALA A 62 -10.88 -7.73 0.87
C ALA A 62 -10.04 -6.93 1.90
N GLY A 63 -9.14 -6.04 1.45
CA GLY A 63 -8.20 -5.31 2.31
C GLY A 63 -8.36 -3.78 2.28
N ASN A 64 -7.24 -3.10 2.44
CA ASN A 64 -7.15 -1.64 2.51
C ASN A 64 -7.80 -0.89 1.35
N HIS A 65 -7.74 -1.45 0.12
CA HIS A 65 -8.33 -0.80 -1.04
C HIS A 65 -9.86 -0.80 -0.99
N ALA A 66 -10.47 -1.89 -0.51
CA ALA A 66 -11.92 -1.99 -0.29
C ALA A 66 -12.41 -0.87 0.63
N GLN A 67 -11.73 -0.67 1.76
CA GLN A 67 -12.07 0.36 2.74
C GLN A 67 -11.87 1.78 2.19
N GLY A 68 -10.77 1.99 1.46
CA GLY A 68 -10.49 3.28 0.81
C GLY A 68 -11.55 3.65 -0.23
N LEU A 69 -11.98 2.69 -1.04
CA LEU A 69 -13.07 2.87 -2.00
C LEU A 69 -14.41 3.15 -1.30
N ALA A 70 -14.72 2.35 -0.27
CA ALA A 70 -15.98 2.47 0.49
C ALA A 70 -16.11 3.85 1.13
N LEU A 71 -15.07 4.30 1.86
CA LEU A 71 -15.07 5.63 2.47
C LEU A 71 -15.20 6.75 1.42
N THR A 72 -14.50 6.60 0.28
CA THR A 72 -14.59 7.60 -0.79
C THR A 72 -16.01 7.68 -1.36
N GLY A 73 -16.64 6.53 -1.62
CA GLY A 73 -18.04 6.47 -2.06
C GLY A 73 -18.98 7.19 -1.09
N LYS A 74 -18.84 6.91 0.22
CA LYS A 74 -19.62 7.57 1.28
C LYS A 74 -19.44 9.08 1.30
N LEU A 75 -18.19 9.57 1.23
CA LEU A 75 -17.87 11.00 1.30
C LEU A 75 -18.37 11.79 0.08
N LEU A 76 -18.43 11.15 -1.09
CA LEU A 76 -18.85 11.78 -2.34
C LEU A 76 -20.29 11.47 -2.73
N GLY A 77 -21.03 10.68 -1.92
CA GLY A 77 -22.40 10.27 -2.20
C GLY A 77 -22.53 9.30 -3.40
N ILE A 78 -21.47 8.53 -3.70
CA ILE A 78 -21.41 7.61 -4.84
C ILE A 78 -21.58 6.18 -4.34
N LYS A 79 -22.43 5.39 -4.99
CA LYS A 79 -22.63 3.97 -4.64
C LYS A 79 -21.36 3.19 -4.89
N ALA A 80 -20.81 2.60 -3.83
CA ALA A 80 -19.60 1.77 -3.87
C ALA A 80 -19.98 0.30 -3.71
N THR A 81 -19.48 -0.56 -4.58
CA THR A 81 -19.63 -2.02 -4.53
C THR A 81 -18.26 -2.67 -4.42
N VAL A 82 -18.11 -3.60 -3.50
CA VAL A 82 -16.87 -4.35 -3.28
C VAL A 82 -17.17 -5.84 -3.40
N VAL A 83 -16.45 -6.52 -4.28
CA VAL A 83 -16.52 -7.98 -4.42
C VAL A 83 -15.37 -8.61 -3.64
N MET A 84 -15.69 -9.60 -2.82
CA MET A 84 -14.75 -10.36 -2.00
C MET A 84 -14.95 -11.86 -2.22
N PRO A 85 -13.91 -12.69 -1.98
CA PRO A 85 -14.10 -14.15 -1.89
C PRO A 85 -15.16 -14.52 -0.85
N GLU A 86 -15.82 -15.65 -1.04
CA GLU A 86 -16.91 -16.12 -0.15
C GLU A 86 -16.40 -16.34 1.28
N GLU A 87 -15.14 -16.78 1.43
CA GLU A 87 -14.46 -17.00 2.72
C GLU A 87 -13.72 -15.77 3.26
N ALA A 88 -13.96 -14.57 2.71
CA ALA A 88 -13.34 -13.36 3.24
C ALA A 88 -13.68 -13.18 4.73
N PRO A 89 -12.70 -12.86 5.61
CA PRO A 89 -12.94 -12.69 7.04
C PRO A 89 -14.08 -11.72 7.34
N ILE A 90 -14.93 -12.08 8.30
CA ILE A 90 -16.10 -11.28 8.70
C ILE A 90 -15.70 -9.86 9.12
N SER A 91 -14.57 -9.72 9.81
CA SER A 91 -14.00 -8.42 10.20
C SER A 91 -13.74 -7.51 8.99
N LYS A 92 -13.16 -8.05 7.91
CA LYS A 92 -12.91 -7.31 6.65
C LYS A 92 -14.20 -6.93 5.95
N GLN A 93 -15.19 -7.82 5.95
CA GLN A 93 -16.52 -7.51 5.41
C GLN A 93 -17.19 -6.39 6.20
N ASN A 94 -17.20 -6.49 7.55
CA ASN A 94 -17.83 -5.53 8.44
C ASN A 94 -17.15 -4.16 8.37
N ALA A 95 -15.83 -4.11 8.33
CA ALA A 95 -15.08 -2.87 8.15
C ALA A 95 -15.48 -2.15 6.86
N THR A 96 -15.57 -2.89 5.74
CA THR A 96 -15.96 -2.32 4.44
C THR A 96 -17.42 -1.86 4.43
N LYS A 97 -18.35 -2.66 4.99
CA LYS A 97 -19.76 -2.29 5.17
C LYS A 97 -19.93 -1.07 6.07
N GLY A 98 -19.14 -0.97 7.14
CA GLY A 98 -19.13 0.16 8.06
C GLY A 98 -18.78 1.50 7.39
N TYR A 99 -17.96 1.46 6.37
CA TYR A 99 -17.68 2.61 5.51
C TYR A 99 -18.76 2.88 4.45
N GLY A 100 -19.81 2.05 4.36
CA GLY A 100 -21.00 2.31 3.53
C GLY A 100 -21.00 1.66 2.15
N ALA A 101 -20.10 0.72 1.86
CA ALA A 101 -20.12 -0.03 0.61
C ALA A 101 -21.07 -1.23 0.68
N GLU A 102 -21.63 -1.56 -0.47
CA GLU A 102 -22.26 -2.86 -0.72
C GLU A 102 -21.14 -3.91 -0.88
N VAL A 103 -21.19 -4.97 -0.06
CA VAL A 103 -20.24 -6.09 -0.15
C VAL A 103 -20.93 -7.29 -0.77
N ILE A 104 -20.37 -7.79 -1.87
CA ILE A 104 -20.81 -8.99 -2.56
C ILE A 104 -19.76 -10.07 -2.33
N LEU A 105 -20.16 -11.19 -1.75
CA LEU A 105 -19.33 -12.37 -1.59
C LEU A 105 -19.52 -13.26 -2.82
N LYS A 106 -18.46 -13.51 -3.58
CA LYS A 106 -18.51 -14.29 -4.81
C LYS A 106 -17.15 -14.83 -5.22
N GLY A 107 -17.11 -16.14 -5.46
CA GLY A 107 -15.93 -16.90 -5.86
C GLY A 107 -15.14 -17.46 -4.68
N GLU A 108 -14.40 -18.52 -4.92
CA GLU A 108 -13.56 -19.18 -3.91
C GLU A 108 -12.22 -18.43 -3.74
N THR A 109 -11.70 -17.90 -4.86
CA THR A 109 -10.42 -17.18 -4.88
C THR A 109 -10.60 -15.69 -5.14
N PHE A 110 -9.55 -14.92 -4.87
CA PHE A 110 -9.49 -13.51 -5.27
C PHE A 110 -9.66 -13.33 -6.79
N ASN A 111 -9.10 -14.24 -7.58
CA ASN A 111 -9.22 -14.17 -9.04
C ASN A 111 -10.67 -14.36 -9.51
N ASP A 112 -11.42 -15.28 -8.90
CA ASP A 112 -12.83 -15.47 -9.21
C ASP A 112 -13.67 -14.25 -8.87
N SER A 113 -13.42 -13.65 -7.69
CA SER A 113 -14.03 -12.39 -7.28
C SER A 113 -13.74 -11.26 -8.28
N ARG A 114 -12.49 -11.20 -8.79
CA ARG A 114 -12.08 -10.21 -9.79
C ARG A 114 -12.79 -10.40 -11.12
N LEU A 115 -12.91 -11.63 -11.60
CA LEU A 115 -13.65 -11.94 -12.84
C LEU A 115 -15.12 -11.58 -12.70
N TYR A 116 -15.77 -11.98 -11.61
CA TYR A 116 -17.15 -11.60 -11.34
C TYR A 116 -17.35 -10.09 -11.25
N MET A 117 -16.44 -9.38 -10.61
CA MET A 117 -16.44 -7.91 -10.53
C MET A 117 -16.40 -7.29 -11.93
N GLN A 118 -15.59 -7.82 -12.84
CA GLN A 118 -15.49 -7.34 -14.22
C GLN A 118 -16.79 -7.55 -15.00
N GLU A 119 -17.40 -8.73 -14.89
CA GLU A 119 -18.71 -9.00 -15.48
C GLU A 119 -19.80 -8.07 -14.94
N LEU A 120 -19.82 -7.87 -13.62
CA LEU A 120 -20.81 -7.00 -12.98
C LEU A 120 -20.62 -5.53 -13.41
N ALA A 121 -19.37 -5.09 -13.53
CA ALA A 121 -19.05 -3.75 -14.04
C ALA A 121 -19.58 -3.54 -15.47
N GLN A 122 -19.37 -4.52 -16.36
CA GLN A 122 -19.90 -4.46 -17.74
C GLN A 122 -21.44 -4.40 -17.78
N LYS A 123 -22.11 -5.23 -16.97
CA LYS A 123 -23.58 -5.28 -16.91
C LYS A 123 -24.21 -4.03 -16.34
N THR A 124 -23.56 -3.38 -15.38
CA THR A 124 -24.13 -2.26 -14.63
C THR A 124 -23.59 -0.89 -15.07
N GLY A 125 -22.51 -0.86 -15.84
CA GLY A 125 -21.79 0.35 -16.22
C GLY A 125 -21.03 1.01 -15.07
N LYS A 126 -20.87 0.33 -13.91
CA LYS A 126 -20.06 0.83 -12.79
C LYS A 126 -18.59 0.97 -13.20
N THR A 127 -17.95 2.01 -12.71
CA THR A 127 -16.53 2.24 -13.00
C THR A 127 -15.65 1.40 -12.09
N ILE A 128 -14.78 0.58 -12.69
CA ILE A 128 -13.77 -0.18 -11.94
C ILE A 128 -12.71 0.78 -11.42
N VAL A 129 -12.42 0.70 -10.12
CA VAL A 129 -11.32 1.40 -9.47
C VAL A 129 -10.24 0.37 -9.14
N HIS A 130 -9.19 0.33 -9.97
CA HIS A 130 -8.11 -0.64 -9.82
C HIS A 130 -7.26 -0.34 -8.57
N PRO A 131 -6.80 -1.36 -7.80
CA PRO A 131 -6.07 -1.14 -6.54
C PRO A 131 -4.68 -0.53 -6.68
N TYR A 132 -4.07 -0.53 -7.88
CA TYR A 132 -2.73 -0.01 -8.14
C TYR A 132 -2.46 0.40 -9.60
N ASP A 133 -2.92 -0.36 -10.60
CA ASP A 133 -2.57 -0.15 -12.01
C ASP A 133 -3.52 0.83 -12.72
N ASP A 134 -3.54 2.05 -12.24
CA ASP A 134 -4.31 3.17 -12.80
C ASP A 134 -3.55 4.47 -12.56
N SER A 135 -3.33 5.28 -13.60
CA SER A 135 -2.53 6.50 -13.51
C SER A 135 -3.09 7.52 -12.50
N LEU A 136 -4.42 7.62 -12.36
CA LEU A 136 -5.03 8.50 -11.37
C LEU A 136 -4.92 7.95 -9.94
N VAL A 137 -4.95 6.61 -9.78
CA VAL A 137 -4.67 5.97 -8.48
C VAL A 137 -3.21 6.21 -8.11
N MET A 138 -2.26 5.98 -9.02
CA MET A 138 -0.84 6.25 -8.80
C MET A 138 -0.59 7.72 -8.44
N ALA A 139 -1.19 8.66 -9.16
CA ALA A 139 -1.08 10.10 -8.87
C ALA A 139 -1.59 10.46 -7.45
N GLY A 140 -2.70 9.85 -7.02
CA GLY A 140 -3.19 10.01 -5.65
C GLY A 140 -2.18 9.53 -4.60
N GLN A 141 -1.50 8.40 -4.83
CA GLN A 141 -0.43 7.89 -3.96
C GLN A 141 0.79 8.81 -3.99
N GLY A 142 1.09 9.42 -5.13
CA GLY A 142 2.20 10.36 -5.31
C GLY A 142 2.10 11.60 -4.41
N THR A 143 0.90 11.95 -3.92
CA THR A 143 0.74 13.04 -2.94
C THR A 143 1.52 12.81 -1.65
N ILE A 144 1.86 11.56 -1.32
CA ILE A 144 2.76 11.24 -0.19
C ILE A 144 4.16 11.79 -0.44
N GLY A 145 4.67 11.65 -1.68
CA GLY A 145 5.98 12.22 -2.07
C GLY A 145 5.99 13.74 -1.94
N LEU A 146 4.90 14.41 -2.33
CA LEU A 146 4.77 15.87 -2.16
C LEU A 146 4.78 16.27 -0.68
N GLU A 147 4.05 15.56 0.19
CA GLU A 147 4.06 15.80 1.63
C GLU A 147 5.44 15.57 2.25
N ILE A 148 6.21 14.56 1.76
CA ILE A 148 7.59 14.32 2.21
C ILE A 148 8.47 15.53 1.86
N LEU A 149 8.39 16.06 0.64
CA LEU A 149 9.16 17.22 0.20
C LEU A 149 8.78 18.51 0.96
N GLU A 150 7.51 18.67 1.32
CA GLU A 150 7.09 19.79 2.17
C GLU A 150 7.70 19.74 3.57
N ASP A 151 7.84 18.52 4.14
CA ASP A 151 8.36 18.35 5.50
C ASP A 151 9.89 18.25 5.54
N ILE A 152 10.51 17.63 4.50
CA ILE A 152 11.98 17.48 4.36
C ILE A 152 12.35 17.70 2.89
N TRP A 153 12.63 18.95 2.51
CA TRP A 153 12.99 19.32 1.15
C TRP A 153 14.30 18.69 0.62
N ASN A 154 15.19 18.31 1.54
CA ASN A 154 16.51 17.73 1.26
C ASN A 154 16.56 16.22 1.59
N VAL A 155 15.46 15.49 1.38
CA VAL A 155 15.45 14.04 1.51
C VAL A 155 16.42 13.40 0.52
N ASP A 156 17.24 12.47 1.01
CA ASP A 156 18.21 11.73 0.18
C ASP A 156 17.65 10.40 -0.33
N THR A 157 16.96 9.65 0.55
CA THR A 157 16.50 8.29 0.25
C THR A 157 15.08 8.07 0.76
N VAL A 158 14.24 7.44 -0.05
CA VAL A 158 12.88 7.05 0.33
C VAL A 158 12.67 5.56 0.09
N ILE A 159 12.25 4.84 1.15
CA ILE A 159 12.08 3.40 1.17
C ILE A 159 10.58 3.10 1.22
N VAL A 160 10.08 2.34 0.24
CA VAL A 160 8.65 2.14 0.00
C VAL A 160 8.32 0.66 -0.10
N PRO A 161 7.26 0.16 0.58
CA PRO A 161 6.80 -1.21 0.41
C PRO A 161 6.15 -1.39 -0.95
N VAL A 162 6.37 -2.54 -1.60
CA VAL A 162 5.92 -2.81 -2.96
C VAL A 162 5.09 -4.08 -3.02
N GLY A 163 3.85 -3.95 -3.48
CA GLY A 163 3.02 -5.04 -3.99
C GLY A 163 2.87 -4.90 -5.50
N GLY A 164 1.69 -4.51 -5.96
CA GLY A 164 1.43 -4.27 -7.39
C GLY A 164 2.06 -2.98 -7.97
N GLY A 165 2.82 -2.21 -7.19
CA GLY A 165 3.63 -1.09 -7.66
C GLY A 165 2.97 0.30 -7.62
N GLY A 166 1.66 0.44 -7.38
CA GLY A 166 0.98 1.74 -7.48
C GLY A 166 1.47 2.81 -6.50
N LEU A 167 1.87 2.40 -5.29
CA LEU A 167 2.41 3.29 -4.27
C LEU A 167 3.78 3.83 -4.66
N ILE A 168 4.71 2.93 -4.93
CA ILE A 168 6.09 3.32 -5.25
C ILE A 168 6.16 4.10 -6.57
N SER A 169 5.37 3.71 -7.58
CA SER A 169 5.30 4.43 -8.86
C SER A 169 4.83 5.88 -8.67
N GLY A 170 3.78 6.09 -7.87
CA GLY A 170 3.28 7.44 -7.58
C GLY A 170 4.31 8.28 -6.82
N ILE A 171 4.91 7.73 -5.76
CA ILE A 171 5.93 8.41 -4.95
C ILE A 171 7.18 8.71 -5.77
N ALA A 172 7.69 7.72 -6.53
CA ALA A 172 8.88 7.90 -7.36
C ALA A 172 8.66 8.98 -8.43
N THR A 173 7.48 8.98 -9.09
CA THR A 173 7.13 10.03 -10.06
C THR A 173 7.19 11.41 -9.41
N ALA A 174 6.55 11.59 -8.25
CA ALA A 174 6.53 12.88 -7.57
C ALA A 174 7.95 13.35 -7.15
N LEU A 175 8.72 12.46 -6.51
CA LEU A 175 10.04 12.78 -5.97
C LEU A 175 11.08 13.00 -7.08
N LYS A 176 11.15 12.11 -8.08
CA LYS A 176 12.10 12.22 -9.20
C LYS A 176 11.80 13.41 -10.10
N SER A 177 10.53 13.82 -10.23
CA SER A 177 10.16 15.05 -10.95
C SER A 177 10.67 16.31 -10.24
N PHE A 178 10.78 16.28 -8.92
CA PHE A 178 11.34 17.37 -8.13
C PHE A 178 12.88 17.35 -8.12
N ASN A 179 13.44 16.20 -7.78
CA ASN A 179 14.89 15.99 -7.73
C ASN A 179 15.26 14.55 -8.15
N PRO A 180 15.79 14.36 -9.36
CA PRO A 180 16.19 13.04 -9.86
C PRO A 180 17.23 12.31 -9.03
N SER A 181 17.98 13.01 -8.16
CA SER A 181 19.02 12.42 -7.31
C SER A 181 18.47 11.74 -6.05
N ILE A 182 17.19 11.91 -5.70
CA ILE A 182 16.57 11.19 -4.58
C ILE A 182 16.58 9.69 -4.88
N HIS A 183 17.18 8.91 -4.00
CA HIS A 183 17.27 7.45 -4.17
C HIS A 183 16.00 6.75 -3.69
N ILE A 184 15.37 5.99 -4.57
CA ILE A 184 14.10 5.29 -4.30
C ILE A 184 14.35 3.79 -4.18
N ILE A 185 14.03 3.23 -3.01
CA ILE A 185 14.20 1.80 -2.72
C ILE A 185 12.83 1.14 -2.54
N GLY A 186 12.55 0.13 -3.34
CA GLY A 186 11.39 -0.74 -3.19
C GLY A 186 11.71 -1.93 -2.27
N VAL A 187 10.79 -2.29 -1.36
CA VAL A 187 10.96 -3.46 -0.50
C VAL A 187 9.80 -4.44 -0.69
N GLN A 188 10.13 -5.71 -0.92
CA GLN A 188 9.18 -6.82 -1.04
C GLN A 188 9.55 -7.98 -0.10
N SER A 189 8.58 -8.85 0.19
CA SER A 189 8.84 -10.13 0.85
C SER A 189 9.58 -11.09 -0.11
N GLU A 190 10.47 -11.91 0.44
CA GLU A 190 11.11 -13.01 -0.31
C GLU A 190 10.09 -14.02 -0.85
N ASN A 191 8.94 -14.16 -0.19
CA ASN A 191 7.88 -15.07 -0.60
C ASN A 191 7.09 -14.57 -1.82
N VAL A 192 6.87 -13.25 -1.92
CA VAL A 192 6.09 -12.64 -3.01
C VAL A 192 6.77 -11.37 -3.48
N HIS A 193 7.51 -11.45 -4.57
CA HIS A 193 8.29 -10.33 -5.10
C HIS A 193 8.14 -10.15 -6.63
N GLY A 194 6.90 -10.21 -7.11
CA GLY A 194 6.59 -10.14 -8.54
C GLY A 194 7.17 -8.93 -9.28
N MET A 195 7.22 -7.76 -8.65
CA MET A 195 7.81 -6.55 -9.24
C MET A 195 9.33 -6.70 -9.39
N THR A 196 10.02 -7.09 -8.32
CA THR A 196 11.50 -7.31 -8.34
C THR A 196 11.88 -8.38 -9.35
N HIS A 197 11.11 -9.47 -9.41
CA HIS A 197 11.34 -10.55 -10.36
C HIS A 197 11.15 -10.07 -11.81
N SER A 198 10.04 -9.40 -12.10
CA SER A 198 9.73 -8.87 -13.43
C SER A 198 10.78 -7.88 -13.92
N ILE A 199 11.26 -6.97 -13.05
CA ILE A 199 12.32 -6.02 -13.42
C ILE A 199 13.63 -6.74 -13.75
N LYS A 200 13.99 -7.77 -12.99
CA LYS A 200 15.19 -8.60 -13.29
C LYS A 200 15.08 -9.37 -14.60
N GLN A 201 13.88 -9.78 -14.98
CA GLN A 201 13.62 -10.48 -16.25
C GLN A 201 13.52 -9.50 -17.44
N GLY A 202 13.24 -8.22 -17.20
CA GLY A 202 12.97 -7.21 -18.22
C GLY A 202 11.55 -7.26 -18.78
N GLU A 203 10.69 -8.14 -18.27
CA GLU A 203 9.29 -8.33 -18.67
C GLU A 203 8.43 -8.74 -17.48
N ILE A 204 7.12 -8.51 -17.57
CA ILE A 204 6.19 -8.90 -16.51
C ILE A 204 6.06 -10.42 -16.45
N THR A 205 6.54 -10.99 -15.35
CA THR A 205 6.48 -12.43 -15.06
C THR A 205 5.96 -12.67 -13.64
N PRO A 206 5.09 -13.69 -13.44
CA PRO A 206 4.58 -14.00 -12.10
C PRO A 206 5.68 -14.56 -11.20
N GLN A 207 5.65 -14.15 -9.92
CA GLN A 207 6.50 -14.76 -8.90
C GLN A 207 5.69 -14.89 -7.61
N PHE A 208 5.59 -16.11 -7.13
CA PHE A 208 4.94 -16.47 -5.87
C PHE A 208 5.57 -17.79 -5.38
N THR A 209 6.11 -17.79 -4.18
CA THR A 209 6.68 -18.98 -3.55
C THR A 209 5.77 -19.49 -2.43
N ASN A 210 5.30 -18.57 -1.57
CA ASN A 210 4.45 -18.87 -0.44
C ASN A 210 3.71 -17.59 0.00
N HIS A 211 2.73 -17.75 0.89
CA HIS A 211 2.07 -16.61 1.53
C HIS A 211 3.03 -15.79 2.38
N THR A 212 2.69 -14.52 2.59
CA THR A 212 3.47 -13.57 3.40
C THR A 212 2.59 -12.90 4.45
N ILE A 213 3.16 -12.63 5.63
CA ILE A 213 2.49 -11.79 6.65
C ILE A 213 2.33 -10.34 6.18
N ALA A 214 3.03 -9.93 5.13
CA ALA A 214 2.84 -8.66 4.44
C ALA A 214 1.70 -8.74 3.39
N ASP A 215 0.53 -9.23 3.78
CA ASP A 215 -0.63 -9.52 2.91
C ASP A 215 -1.04 -8.34 2.02
N GLY A 216 -0.89 -7.11 2.48
CA GLY A 216 -1.13 -5.90 1.69
C GLY A 216 -0.23 -5.75 0.44
N THR A 217 0.87 -6.50 0.39
CA THR A 217 1.81 -6.55 -0.75
C THR A 217 1.84 -7.89 -1.47
N GLU A 218 0.94 -8.82 -1.14
CA GLU A 218 0.86 -10.16 -1.76
C GLU A 218 0.32 -10.06 -3.20
N VAL A 219 1.18 -9.62 -4.11
CA VAL A 219 0.88 -9.45 -5.53
C VAL A 219 1.95 -10.14 -6.37
N ALA A 220 1.58 -11.29 -6.96
CA ALA A 220 2.48 -12.12 -7.76
C ALA A 220 2.82 -11.49 -9.12
N ILE A 221 1.95 -10.67 -9.67
CA ILE A 221 2.08 -10.05 -11.00
C ILE A 221 1.88 -8.55 -10.86
N PRO A 222 2.89 -7.69 -11.17
CA PRO A 222 2.72 -6.24 -11.18
C PRO A 222 1.73 -5.79 -12.28
N GLY A 223 1.27 -4.55 -12.21
CA GLY A 223 0.49 -3.95 -13.28
C GLY A 223 1.40 -3.46 -14.42
N ASP A 224 0.84 -3.35 -15.63
CA ASP A 224 1.58 -2.89 -16.82
C ASP A 224 2.17 -1.49 -16.61
N LYS A 225 1.34 -0.54 -16.20
CA LYS A 225 1.75 0.86 -15.96
C LYS A 225 2.70 0.98 -14.78
N THR A 226 2.41 0.25 -13.70
CA THR A 226 3.24 0.30 -12.50
C THR A 226 4.61 -0.32 -12.72
N PHE A 227 4.71 -1.38 -13.54
CA PHE A 227 5.97 -1.98 -13.96
C PHE A 227 6.80 -0.98 -14.78
N GLU A 228 6.19 -0.35 -15.80
CA GLU A 228 6.87 0.64 -16.64
C GLU A 228 7.49 1.78 -15.80
N VAL A 229 6.70 2.37 -14.90
CA VAL A 229 7.16 3.47 -14.05
C VAL A 229 8.21 3.00 -13.05
N ALA A 230 8.01 1.85 -12.40
CA ALA A 230 8.95 1.34 -11.42
C ALA A 230 10.30 0.97 -12.06
N ASN A 231 10.28 0.39 -13.27
CA ASN A 231 11.49 0.05 -14.01
C ASN A 231 12.31 1.29 -14.42
N GLN A 232 11.65 2.44 -14.61
CA GLN A 232 12.32 3.68 -14.99
C GLN A 232 12.80 4.52 -13.80
N LEU A 233 12.05 4.52 -12.70
CA LEU A 233 12.21 5.52 -11.63
C LEU A 233 12.65 4.96 -10.28
N VAL A 234 12.59 3.64 -10.07
CA VAL A 234 13.05 3.01 -8.83
C VAL A 234 14.49 2.56 -9.00
N ASP A 235 15.35 2.98 -8.07
CA ASP A 235 16.79 2.76 -8.20
C ASP A 235 17.22 1.37 -7.71
N GLU A 236 16.52 0.82 -6.70
CA GLU A 236 16.88 -0.45 -6.07
C GLU A 236 15.65 -1.20 -5.55
N PHE A 237 15.73 -2.52 -5.54
CA PHE A 237 14.76 -3.40 -4.88
C PHE A 237 15.44 -4.34 -3.91
N VAL A 238 14.89 -4.41 -2.70
CA VAL A 238 15.39 -5.22 -1.58
C VAL A 238 14.33 -6.24 -1.17
N LEU A 239 14.76 -7.46 -0.86
CA LEU A 239 13.88 -8.52 -0.37
C LEU A 239 14.15 -8.78 1.11
N VAL A 240 13.07 -8.98 1.87
CA VAL A 240 13.11 -9.28 3.31
C VAL A 240 12.34 -10.56 3.61
N SER A 241 12.82 -11.33 4.59
CA SER A 241 12.18 -12.56 5.05
C SER A 241 10.99 -12.29 5.97
N GLU A 242 10.15 -13.30 6.17
CA GLU A 242 9.01 -13.22 7.09
C GLU A 242 9.44 -12.95 8.54
N GLU A 243 10.58 -13.49 8.96
CA GLU A 243 11.16 -13.24 10.29
C GLU A 243 11.61 -11.78 10.45
N GLU A 244 12.25 -11.22 9.42
CA GLU A 244 12.66 -9.81 9.40
C GLU A 244 11.45 -8.88 9.44
N ILE A 245 10.36 -9.21 8.72
CA ILE A 245 9.11 -8.45 8.75
C ILE A 245 8.49 -8.49 10.16
N SER A 246 8.36 -9.69 10.74
CA SER A 246 7.82 -9.88 12.10
C SER A 246 8.64 -9.11 13.14
N THR A 247 9.98 -9.17 13.05
CA THR A 247 10.88 -8.42 13.90
C THR A 247 10.67 -6.91 13.76
N ALA A 248 10.51 -6.40 12.54
CA ALA A 248 10.25 -4.99 12.30
C ALA A 248 8.90 -4.52 12.87
N MET A 249 7.84 -5.31 12.71
CA MET A 249 6.53 -5.03 13.34
C MET A 249 6.66 -4.91 14.87
N HIS A 250 7.35 -5.88 15.50
CA HIS A 250 7.61 -5.85 16.93
C HIS A 250 8.41 -4.61 17.37
N GLN A 251 9.48 -4.26 16.65
CA GLN A 251 10.29 -3.10 16.95
C GLN A 251 9.53 -1.77 16.78
N LEU A 252 8.73 -1.64 15.72
CA LEU A 252 7.88 -0.46 15.51
C LEU A 252 6.88 -0.30 16.68
N MET A 253 6.23 -1.38 17.08
CA MET A 253 5.31 -1.36 18.22
C MET A 253 6.04 -1.04 19.54
N GLN A 254 7.14 -1.74 19.83
CA GLN A 254 7.83 -1.64 21.12
C GLN A 254 8.61 -0.34 21.26
N ARG A 255 9.33 0.10 20.22
CA ARG A 255 10.27 1.23 20.29
C ARG A 255 9.69 2.53 19.77
N ALA A 256 8.91 2.47 18.69
CA ALA A 256 8.30 3.67 18.10
C ALA A 256 6.85 3.90 18.54
N LYS A 257 6.19 2.93 19.21
CA LYS A 257 4.78 2.97 19.61
C LYS A 257 3.83 3.08 18.40
N ILE A 258 4.25 2.47 17.28
CA ILE A 258 3.50 2.47 16.03
C ILE A 258 3.00 1.05 15.77
N ILE A 259 1.68 0.93 15.62
CA ILE A 259 1.03 -0.31 15.18
C ILE A 259 0.94 -0.27 13.66
N THR A 260 1.48 -1.31 13.02
CA THR A 260 1.50 -1.46 11.56
C THR A 260 1.19 -2.90 11.15
N GLU A 261 0.62 -3.07 9.97
CA GLU A 261 0.52 -4.38 9.30
C GLU A 261 1.87 -4.79 8.70
N GLY A 262 2.02 -6.07 8.30
CA GLY A 262 3.26 -6.59 7.75
C GLY A 262 3.76 -5.78 6.55
N ALA A 263 2.87 -5.39 5.63
CA ALA A 263 3.21 -4.55 4.48
C ALA A 263 3.81 -3.19 4.88
N GLY A 264 3.30 -2.58 5.95
CA GLY A 264 3.83 -1.31 6.46
C GLY A 264 5.16 -1.43 7.19
N ALA A 265 5.56 -2.64 7.58
CA ALA A 265 6.83 -2.90 8.26
C ALA A 265 8.00 -3.16 7.30
N LEU A 266 7.74 -3.49 6.02
CA LEU A 266 8.75 -3.84 5.02
C LEU A 266 9.94 -2.86 4.96
N PRO A 267 9.75 -1.52 4.87
CA PRO A 267 10.87 -0.59 4.84
C PRO A 267 11.72 -0.61 6.11
N THR A 268 11.08 -0.76 7.27
CA THR A 268 11.77 -0.89 8.55
C THR A 268 12.54 -2.21 8.63
N ALA A 269 11.98 -3.32 8.11
CA ALA A 269 12.65 -4.61 8.04
C ALA A 269 13.96 -4.51 7.25
N ALA A 270 13.92 -3.91 6.05
CA ALA A 270 15.12 -3.73 5.23
C ALA A 270 16.21 -2.89 5.93
N LEU A 271 15.80 -1.89 6.74
CA LEU A 271 16.74 -1.06 7.52
C LEU A 271 17.37 -1.84 8.67
N ILE A 272 16.58 -2.51 9.51
CA ILE A 272 17.10 -3.20 10.71
C ILE A 272 17.88 -4.47 10.38
N SER A 273 17.61 -5.09 9.22
CA SER A 273 18.32 -6.27 8.74
C SER A 273 19.54 -5.93 7.86
N GLU A 274 19.92 -4.65 7.81
CA GLU A 274 21.12 -4.14 7.10
C GLU A 274 21.17 -4.55 5.62
N LYS A 275 19.99 -4.70 4.98
CA LYS A 275 19.87 -5.12 3.57
C LYS A 275 20.03 -3.97 2.57
N ILE A 276 20.12 -2.73 3.05
CA ILE A 276 20.30 -1.54 2.24
C ILE A 276 21.77 -1.13 2.28
N ASP A 277 22.34 -0.84 1.11
CA ASP A 277 23.73 -0.37 1.01
C ASP A 277 23.92 0.89 1.89
N PRO A 278 24.91 0.89 2.81
CA PRO A 278 25.19 2.02 3.68
C PRO A 278 25.40 3.37 2.98
N ARG A 279 25.79 3.39 1.70
CA ARG A 279 25.91 4.62 0.88
C ARG A 279 24.63 5.43 0.85
N TRP A 280 23.49 4.75 0.89
CA TRP A 280 22.16 5.37 0.71
C TRP A 280 21.53 5.79 2.01
N ILE A 281 22.07 5.34 3.16
CA ILE A 281 21.46 5.58 4.47
C ILE A 281 22.39 6.27 5.46
N LYS A 282 23.73 6.07 5.36
CA LYS A 282 24.68 6.62 6.33
C LYS A 282 24.85 8.13 6.13
N ASN A 283 24.66 8.91 7.20
CA ASN A 283 24.69 10.38 7.18
C ASN A 283 23.70 11.02 6.19
N LYS A 284 22.59 10.35 5.93
CA LYS A 284 21.55 10.74 4.99
C LYS A 284 20.22 11.06 5.70
N SER A 285 19.40 11.85 5.04
CA SER A 285 17.98 12.04 5.41
C SER A 285 17.16 10.97 4.71
N VAL A 286 16.72 9.97 5.47
CA VAL A 286 16.05 8.77 4.96
C VAL A 286 14.59 8.75 5.44
N VAL A 287 13.66 8.48 4.54
CA VAL A 287 12.25 8.28 4.88
C VAL A 287 11.86 6.83 4.64
N ALA A 288 11.40 6.14 5.67
CA ALA A 288 10.78 4.82 5.58
C ALA A 288 9.26 4.96 5.69
N LEU A 289 8.54 4.42 4.71
CA LEU A 289 7.08 4.54 4.66
C LEU A 289 6.39 3.44 5.46
N VAL A 290 5.55 3.81 6.43
CA VAL A 290 4.63 2.91 7.12
C VAL A 290 3.28 2.97 6.40
N SER A 291 3.05 2.07 5.44
CA SER A 291 1.97 2.18 4.45
C SER A 291 0.57 1.92 4.98
N GLY A 292 0.44 1.13 6.05
CA GLY A 292 -0.84 0.78 6.65
C GLY A 292 -0.70 0.11 8.02
N GLY A 293 -1.81 0.04 8.74
CA GLY A 293 -1.88 -0.54 10.07
C GLY A 293 -3.16 -1.36 10.30
N CYS A 294 -3.77 -1.85 9.24
CA CYS A 294 -5.02 -2.60 9.32
C CYS A 294 -4.78 -4.05 9.76
N LEU A 295 -4.72 -4.27 11.08
CA LEU A 295 -4.55 -5.58 11.72
C LEU A 295 -5.92 -6.26 12.00
N LEU A 296 -6.75 -6.40 10.97
CA LEU A 296 -8.09 -7.01 11.13
C LEU A 296 -8.08 -8.50 11.49
N TYR A 297 -6.92 -9.16 11.42
CA TYR A 297 -6.78 -10.58 11.82
C TYR A 297 -6.77 -10.80 13.33
N THR A 298 -6.24 -9.83 14.10
CA THR A 298 -6.09 -9.99 15.55
C THR A 298 -7.37 -9.77 16.32
N SER A 299 -8.34 -9.02 15.76
CA SER A 299 -9.64 -8.83 16.40
C SER A 299 -10.52 -10.08 16.34
N ASP A 300 -10.43 -10.89 15.26
CA ASP A 300 -11.23 -12.12 15.14
C ASP A 300 -10.77 -13.20 16.14
N ALA A 301 -9.45 -13.35 16.33
CA ALA A 301 -8.92 -14.28 17.31
C ALA A 301 -9.29 -13.91 18.76
N ALA A 302 -9.45 -12.62 19.05
CA ALA A 302 -9.90 -12.15 20.37
C ALA A 302 -11.42 -12.32 20.54
N ASP A 303 -12.22 -12.10 19.50
CA ASP A 303 -13.68 -12.26 19.53
C ASP A 303 -14.10 -13.74 19.64
N ASP A 304 -13.37 -14.66 18.98
CA ASP A 304 -13.65 -16.09 19.10
C ASP A 304 -13.30 -16.64 20.49
N SER A 305 -12.33 -16.05 21.19
CA SER A 305 -11.99 -16.45 22.57
C SER A 305 -12.99 -15.93 23.61
N LEU A 306 -13.83 -14.95 23.29
CA LEU A 306 -14.87 -14.40 24.16
C LEU A 306 -16.24 -15.04 23.93
N ARG A 307 -16.36 -16.01 23.02
CA ARG A 307 -17.61 -16.74 22.71
C ARG A 307 -17.69 -18.11 23.37
N VAL A 308 -16.87 -18.37 24.43
CA VAL A 308 -16.96 -19.59 25.27
C VAL A 308 -17.79 -19.31 26.51
#